data_c10fd54944419ac233ef67357496826a
#
_entry.id   c10fd54944419ac233ef67357496826a
#
_cell.length_a   1.000
_cell.length_b   1.000
_cell.length_c   1.000
_cell.angle_alpha   90.00
_cell.angle_beta   90.00
_cell.angle_gamma   90.00
#
_symmetry.space_group_name_H-M   'P 1'
#
loop_
_entity.id
_entity.type
_entity.pdbx_description
1 polymer ?
#
loop_
_entity_poly.entity_id
_entity_poly.type
_entity_poly.pdbx_seq_one_letter_code
_entity_poly.pdbx_strand_id
1 'polypeptide(L)'
;MKKSATALCALAFALSAAPALAQTAPRAMTAEDLITLKRVGAPTASPDGQWVVFQQTDTDPQSYKRSTGLWRVAAKGGPAQRIADIPDAGENSPAFSPDGKRLYFISDKSGKDQVWFLDLATPGAAPVRASDFKADVAGFQLSPDGTRLLVWGDVARDCPTLGCDSSGDTSQPGPGTGRHYKTGTGFVRHWDSWETPGNYSRAFAVNLGADGTVSGEAIALDGPVGTLTGDTPSKPMGGGEELAWAADSKSVFFTARQSDAQEPLSTNLDVWHSMLDGKAPHSPTKANLATDTQPRPSPDGKWLAWTAMERPGYESDRLVVHVMNLATHERRALTGSWDRSVSSLAWTPDSRALIVTAEDVLDTPAFRVELDSGKITRLRLAPKGAREGHIGNVVPLANGAILYTRDGVANPAEVWIAEKGKAPRQLSRANDAQLAALVPLSSERFSFKGANGATVWGQIQTPANAKGKLPVLLFVHGGPQGSFNDAWSSRWNPRVFAAQGYAVVSIDFHGSTGYGQAFTDAINQDWGGKPLEDLKLGLEAALAGRPQLDGTKACALGASYGGYMMNWIEGQWPDRFRCLVNHNGVFDSRAMAY
;
A
#
# COMPACT_ATOMS: atom_id res chain seq x y z
N MET A 1 -67.52 -62.73 11.62
CA MET A 1 -67.69 -61.57 10.75
C MET A 1 -67.25 -60.34 11.53
N LYS A 2 -66.01 -59.93 11.40
CA LYS A 2 -65.46 -58.73 12.04
C LYS A 2 -64.94 -57.79 10.92
N LYS A 3 -65.53 -56.57 10.81
CA LYS A 3 -65.11 -55.54 9.86
C LYS A 3 -64.00 -54.72 10.51
N SER A 4 -62.85 -54.70 9.86
CA SER A 4 -61.73 -53.82 10.22
C SER A 4 -61.91 -52.47 9.49
N ALA A 5 -61.90 -51.36 10.23
CA ALA A 5 -61.87 -50.03 9.71
C ALA A 5 -60.45 -49.53 9.69
N THR A 6 -59.95 -49.16 8.51
CA THR A 6 -58.62 -48.54 8.30
C THR A 6 -58.77 -47.04 8.37
N ALA A 7 -58.13 -46.35 9.33
CA ALA A 7 -58.08 -44.93 9.44
C ALA A 7 -56.90 -44.38 8.61
N LEU A 8 -57.18 -43.55 7.63
CA LEU A 8 -56.17 -42.75 6.88
C LEU A 8 -55.81 -41.49 7.68
N CYS A 9 -54.57 -41.40 8.17
CA CYS A 9 -54.03 -40.15 8.69
C CYS A 9 -53.46 -39.32 7.51
N ALA A 10 -54.15 -38.23 7.19
CA ALA A 10 -53.62 -37.21 6.26
C ALA A 10 -52.64 -36.31 7.01
N LEU A 11 -51.36 -36.39 6.70
CA LEU A 11 -50.33 -35.41 7.15
C LEU A 11 -50.42 -34.17 6.26
N ALA A 12 -50.90 -33.06 6.82
CA ALA A 12 -50.86 -31.76 6.17
C ALA A 12 -49.43 -31.17 6.35
N PHE A 13 -48.62 -31.11 5.26
CA PHE A 13 -47.38 -30.34 5.22
C PHE A 13 -47.75 -28.86 5.13
N ALA A 14 -47.56 -28.11 6.21
CA ALA A 14 -47.57 -26.68 6.19
C ALA A 14 -46.22 -26.20 5.61
N LEU A 15 -46.18 -25.79 4.34
CA LEU A 15 -45.04 -25.04 3.79
C LEU A 15 -45.07 -23.68 4.46
N SER A 16 -44.18 -23.44 5.41
CA SER A 16 -43.85 -22.12 5.89
C SER A 16 -43.05 -21.40 4.78
N ALA A 17 -43.73 -20.55 4.00
CA ALA A 17 -43.06 -19.61 3.12
C ALA A 17 -42.28 -18.61 4.00
N ALA A 18 -40.96 -18.75 4.04
CA ALA A 18 -40.08 -17.72 4.59
C ALA A 18 -40.35 -16.43 3.80
N PRO A 19 -40.51 -15.27 4.45
CA PRO A 19 -40.66 -14.02 3.73
C PRO A 19 -39.40 -13.79 2.89
N ALA A 20 -39.54 -13.76 1.57
CA ALA A 20 -38.50 -13.26 0.70
C ALA A 20 -38.26 -11.81 1.11
N LEU A 21 -37.10 -11.55 1.74
CA LEU A 21 -36.64 -10.18 1.99
C LEU A 21 -36.66 -9.47 0.62
N ALA A 22 -37.54 -8.54 0.44
CA ALA A 22 -37.63 -7.71 -0.75
C ALA A 22 -36.26 -7.03 -0.89
N GLN A 23 -35.47 -7.43 -1.87
CA GLN A 23 -34.18 -6.83 -2.17
C GLN A 23 -34.46 -5.38 -2.60
N THR A 24 -34.16 -4.42 -1.75
CA THR A 24 -34.31 -3.01 -2.07
C THR A 24 -33.46 -2.71 -3.31
N ALA A 25 -34.01 -1.92 -4.25
CA ALA A 25 -33.27 -1.54 -5.46
C ALA A 25 -31.95 -0.86 -5.07
N PRO A 26 -30.84 -1.17 -5.77
CA PRO A 26 -29.55 -0.55 -5.47
C PRO A 26 -29.63 0.98 -5.51
N ARG A 27 -29.04 1.62 -4.50
CA ARG A 27 -29.00 3.08 -4.36
C ARG A 27 -27.68 3.68 -4.83
N ALA A 28 -27.66 4.99 -5.05
CA ALA A 28 -26.43 5.73 -5.32
C ALA A 28 -25.45 5.64 -4.14
N MET A 29 -24.16 5.54 -4.43
CA MET A 29 -23.08 5.61 -3.44
C MET A 29 -22.94 7.05 -2.93
N THR A 30 -22.78 7.22 -1.63
CA THR A 30 -22.53 8.51 -0.97
C THR A 30 -21.08 8.64 -0.52
N ALA A 31 -20.67 9.84 -0.08
CA ALA A 31 -19.38 10.04 0.56
C ALA A 31 -19.27 9.26 1.90
N GLU A 32 -20.39 9.11 2.61
CA GLU A 32 -20.47 8.33 3.85
C GLU A 32 -20.21 6.83 3.58
N ASP A 33 -20.76 6.29 2.49
CA ASP A 33 -20.43 4.92 2.07
C ASP A 33 -18.93 4.76 1.83
N LEU A 34 -18.28 5.72 1.16
CA LEU A 34 -16.84 5.68 0.90
C LEU A 34 -16.01 5.63 2.21
N ILE A 35 -16.45 6.39 3.23
CA ILE A 35 -15.77 6.45 4.52
C ILE A 35 -15.99 5.16 5.32
N THR A 36 -17.20 4.59 5.25
CA THR A 36 -17.62 3.42 6.06
C THR A 36 -17.31 2.07 5.40
N LEU A 37 -16.96 2.03 4.11
CA LEU A 37 -16.42 0.82 3.50
C LEU A 37 -15.16 0.35 4.24
N LYS A 38 -15.13 -0.92 4.57
CA LYS A 38 -14.06 -1.55 5.34
C LYS A 38 -12.77 -1.57 4.55
N ARG A 39 -11.65 -1.38 5.26
CA ARG A 39 -10.31 -1.36 4.65
C ARG A 39 -9.58 -2.63 5.04
N VAL A 40 -9.35 -3.48 4.06
CA VAL A 40 -8.60 -4.74 4.22
C VAL A 40 -7.12 -4.44 3.94
N GLY A 41 -6.26 -4.79 4.89
CA GLY A 41 -4.81 -4.61 4.82
C GLY A 41 -4.07 -5.86 4.37
N ALA A 42 -2.74 -5.82 4.53
CA ALA A 42 -1.83 -6.88 4.12
C ALA A 42 -2.16 -8.21 4.81
N PRO A 43 -2.25 -9.31 4.05
CA PRO A 43 -2.44 -10.64 4.62
C PRO A 43 -1.12 -11.30 4.99
N THR A 44 -1.16 -12.19 5.99
CA THR A 44 -0.10 -13.15 6.31
C THR A 44 -0.66 -14.57 6.31
N ALA A 45 0.17 -15.56 5.98
CA ALA A 45 -0.23 -16.96 6.00
C ALA A 45 0.45 -17.71 7.14
N SER A 46 -0.24 -18.69 7.74
CA SER A 46 0.41 -19.60 8.67
C SER A 46 1.50 -20.42 7.97
N PRO A 47 2.57 -20.83 8.66
CA PRO A 47 3.67 -21.60 8.06
C PRO A 47 3.24 -22.88 7.36
N ASP A 48 2.17 -23.52 7.84
CA ASP A 48 1.56 -24.71 7.22
C ASP A 48 0.67 -24.38 6.01
N GLY A 49 0.45 -23.10 5.72
CA GLY A 49 -0.37 -22.60 4.61
C GLY A 49 -1.87 -22.87 4.76
N GLN A 50 -2.36 -23.26 5.95
CA GLN A 50 -3.78 -23.56 6.15
C GLN A 50 -4.63 -22.35 6.47
N TRP A 51 -4.03 -21.34 7.10
CA TRP A 51 -4.71 -20.14 7.58
C TRP A 51 -4.12 -18.87 6.98
N VAL A 52 -4.98 -17.91 6.76
CA VAL A 52 -4.63 -16.56 6.36
C VAL A 52 -5.19 -15.60 7.40
N VAL A 53 -4.36 -14.70 7.91
CA VAL A 53 -4.77 -13.61 8.80
C VAL A 53 -4.54 -12.29 8.06
N PHE A 54 -5.48 -11.35 8.22
CA PHE A 54 -5.40 -10.02 7.66
C PHE A 54 -6.00 -9.01 8.64
N GLN A 55 -5.54 -7.78 8.56
CA GLN A 55 -6.18 -6.70 9.29
C GLN A 55 -7.36 -6.13 8.51
N GLN A 56 -8.38 -5.69 9.24
CA GLN A 56 -9.52 -4.97 8.70
C GLN A 56 -9.79 -3.75 9.58
N THR A 57 -9.91 -2.59 8.96
CA THR A 57 -10.33 -1.35 9.64
C THR A 57 -11.78 -1.08 9.32
N ASP A 58 -12.58 -0.98 10.35
CA ASP A 58 -13.98 -0.58 10.31
C ASP A 58 -14.10 0.90 10.71
N THR A 59 -15.08 1.61 10.16
CA THR A 59 -15.40 2.99 10.54
C THR A 59 -16.82 3.02 11.08
N ASP A 60 -17.01 3.45 12.30
CA ASP A 60 -18.32 3.64 12.90
C ASP A 60 -19.08 4.77 12.17
N PRO A 61 -20.30 4.52 11.67
CA PRO A 61 -21.02 5.50 10.83
C PRO A 61 -21.55 6.71 11.60
N GLN A 62 -21.58 6.66 12.92
CA GLN A 62 -22.09 7.76 13.75
C GLN A 62 -20.97 8.66 14.27
N SER A 63 -19.91 8.06 14.79
CA SER A 63 -18.78 8.79 15.37
C SER A 63 -17.62 9.00 14.39
N TYR A 64 -17.60 8.30 13.26
CA TYR A 64 -16.48 8.21 12.29
C TYR A 64 -15.16 7.74 12.92
N LYS A 65 -15.21 7.17 14.11
CA LYS A 65 -14.05 6.53 14.72
C LYS A 65 -13.71 5.24 13.98
N ARG A 66 -12.43 5.02 13.80
CA ARG A 66 -11.90 3.81 13.20
C ARG A 66 -11.46 2.84 14.28
N SER A 67 -11.77 1.57 14.06
CA SER A 67 -11.25 0.44 14.84
C SER A 67 -10.61 -0.56 13.89
N THR A 68 -9.40 -1.03 14.22
CA THR A 68 -8.69 -2.03 13.42
C THR A 68 -8.67 -3.33 14.20
N GLY A 69 -8.94 -4.44 13.53
CA GLY A 69 -8.91 -5.76 14.12
C GLY A 69 -8.36 -6.82 13.18
N LEU A 70 -8.02 -7.98 13.72
CA LEU A 70 -7.48 -9.10 12.98
C LEU A 70 -8.56 -10.11 12.65
N TRP A 71 -8.55 -10.57 11.39
CA TRP A 71 -9.49 -11.54 10.86
C TRP A 71 -8.75 -12.74 10.30
N ARG A 72 -9.25 -13.94 10.58
CA ARG A 72 -8.71 -15.20 10.09
C ARG A 72 -9.67 -15.88 9.14
N VAL A 73 -9.15 -16.42 8.05
CA VAL A 73 -9.89 -17.24 7.09
C VAL A 73 -9.06 -18.47 6.71
N ALA A 74 -9.70 -19.62 6.47
CA ALA A 74 -8.99 -20.78 5.96
C ALA A 74 -8.48 -20.53 4.53
N ALA A 75 -7.25 -20.94 4.21
CA ALA A 75 -6.68 -20.78 2.87
C ALA A 75 -7.50 -21.50 1.79
N LYS A 76 -8.27 -22.54 2.14
CA LYS A 76 -9.25 -23.19 1.25
C LYS A 76 -10.55 -22.41 1.06
N GLY A 77 -10.74 -21.28 1.78
CA GLY A 77 -11.95 -20.44 1.78
C GLY A 77 -12.91 -20.80 2.91
N GLY A 78 -13.97 -20.01 3.02
CA GLY A 78 -14.96 -20.09 4.09
C GLY A 78 -15.21 -18.73 4.72
N PRO A 79 -16.02 -18.60 5.77
CA PRO A 79 -16.25 -17.34 6.45
C PRO A 79 -15.00 -16.89 7.21
N ALA A 80 -14.66 -15.60 7.10
CA ALA A 80 -13.65 -14.99 7.94
C ALA A 80 -14.20 -14.79 9.36
N GLN A 81 -13.34 -14.95 10.36
CA GLN A 81 -13.68 -14.81 11.79
C GLN A 81 -12.70 -13.84 12.46
N ARG A 82 -13.19 -13.02 13.37
CA ARG A 82 -12.35 -12.16 14.21
C ARG A 82 -11.43 -13.04 15.07
N ILE A 83 -10.16 -12.64 15.22
CA ILE A 83 -9.17 -13.32 16.04
C ILE A 83 -8.42 -12.25 16.88
N ALA A 84 -7.96 -12.62 18.08
CA ALA A 84 -7.29 -11.69 19.00
C ALA A 84 -8.15 -10.48 19.39
N ASP A 85 -9.44 -10.67 19.63
CA ASP A 85 -10.40 -9.60 19.93
C ASP A 85 -10.15 -9.00 21.33
N ILE A 86 -9.33 -7.95 21.39
CA ILE A 86 -9.02 -7.24 22.65
C ILE A 86 -10.05 -6.11 22.84
N PRO A 87 -10.86 -6.14 23.90
CA PRO A 87 -11.85 -5.08 24.13
C PRO A 87 -11.22 -3.67 24.23
N ASP A 88 -11.83 -2.70 23.54
CA ASP A 88 -11.43 -1.29 23.53
C ASP A 88 -9.99 -1.03 23.05
N ALA A 89 -9.48 -1.87 22.16
CA ALA A 89 -8.15 -1.73 21.56
C ALA A 89 -8.16 -2.03 20.06
N GLY A 90 -7.16 -1.52 19.35
CA GLY A 90 -6.84 -1.87 17.98
C GLY A 90 -5.87 -3.05 17.91
N GLU A 91 -6.00 -3.89 16.90
CA GLU A 91 -5.00 -4.89 16.55
C GLU A 91 -4.60 -4.75 15.09
N ASN A 92 -3.30 -4.70 14.83
CA ASN A 92 -2.75 -4.54 13.49
C ASN A 92 -1.43 -5.32 13.29
N SER A 93 -0.90 -5.33 12.07
CA SER A 93 0.41 -5.90 11.73
C SER A 93 0.61 -7.37 12.13
N PRO A 94 -0.28 -8.31 11.74
CA PRO A 94 -0.18 -9.70 12.16
C PRO A 94 1.03 -10.42 11.56
N ALA A 95 1.74 -11.22 12.38
CA ALA A 95 2.85 -12.07 11.97
C ALA A 95 2.83 -13.40 12.71
N PHE A 96 2.87 -14.53 11.99
CA PHE A 96 2.99 -15.84 12.62
C PHE A 96 4.42 -16.10 13.10
N SER A 97 4.57 -16.76 14.24
CA SER A 97 5.84 -17.38 14.60
C SER A 97 6.21 -18.47 13.58
N PRO A 98 7.52 -18.73 13.34
CA PRO A 98 7.94 -19.75 12.37
C PRO A 98 7.41 -21.17 12.64
N ASP A 99 7.14 -21.51 13.89
CA ASP A 99 6.52 -22.78 14.29
C ASP A 99 4.99 -22.77 14.20
N GLY A 100 4.38 -21.64 13.84
CA GLY A 100 2.93 -21.48 13.69
C GLY A 100 2.13 -21.49 14.99
N LYS A 101 2.78 -21.54 16.16
CA LYS A 101 2.08 -21.64 17.45
C LYS A 101 1.60 -20.31 17.99
N ARG A 102 2.20 -19.21 17.57
CA ARG A 102 1.85 -17.85 18.02
C ARG A 102 1.54 -16.94 16.83
N LEU A 103 0.60 -16.05 17.04
CA LEU A 103 0.33 -14.91 16.16
C LEU A 103 0.72 -13.66 16.91
N TYR A 104 1.77 -12.97 16.46
CA TYR A 104 2.19 -11.68 16.99
C TYR A 104 1.46 -10.56 16.26
N PHE A 105 1.23 -9.43 16.93
CA PHE A 105 0.56 -8.24 16.39
C PHE A 105 0.84 -7.03 17.27
N ILE A 106 0.52 -5.83 16.78
CA ILE A 106 0.57 -4.60 17.56
C ILE A 106 -0.82 -4.32 18.14
N SER A 107 -0.86 -3.88 19.41
CA SER A 107 -2.07 -3.36 20.04
C SER A 107 -1.76 -2.23 21.03
N ASP A 108 -2.67 -1.23 21.08
CA ASP A 108 -2.65 -0.08 21.97
C ASP A 108 -3.31 -0.33 23.35
N LYS A 109 -3.68 -1.56 23.64
CA LYS A 109 -4.38 -1.95 24.90
C LYS A 109 -3.67 -1.51 26.18
N SER A 110 -2.37 -1.41 26.16
CA SER A 110 -1.57 -0.95 27.30
C SER A 110 -1.47 0.58 27.44
N GLY A 111 -2.19 1.34 26.61
CA GLY A 111 -2.12 2.80 26.52
C GLY A 111 -1.05 3.32 25.55
N LYS A 112 -0.21 2.42 25.03
CA LYS A 112 0.78 2.63 23.97
C LYS A 112 0.78 1.43 23.03
N ASP A 113 1.17 1.65 21.79
CA ASP A 113 1.37 0.57 20.83
C ASP A 113 2.52 -0.33 21.27
N GLN A 114 2.19 -1.59 21.54
CA GLN A 114 3.14 -2.63 21.96
C GLN A 114 2.95 -3.89 21.13
N VAL A 115 3.97 -4.76 21.11
CA VAL A 115 3.84 -6.10 20.51
C VAL A 115 3.10 -7.00 21.50
N TRP A 116 2.10 -7.70 21.00
CA TRP A 116 1.30 -8.72 21.68
C TRP A 116 1.37 -10.02 20.91
N PHE A 117 1.00 -11.13 21.53
CA PHE A 117 0.77 -12.37 20.81
C PHE A 117 -0.45 -13.14 21.33
N LEU A 118 -1.02 -13.94 20.46
CA LEU A 118 -2.03 -14.95 20.76
C LEU A 118 -1.40 -16.32 20.64
N ASP A 119 -1.53 -17.16 21.69
CA ASP A 119 -1.17 -18.57 21.62
C ASP A 119 -2.23 -19.34 20.83
N LEU A 120 -1.86 -19.81 19.64
CA LEU A 120 -2.74 -20.55 18.75
C LEU A 120 -2.83 -22.05 19.10
N ALA A 121 -1.91 -22.56 19.91
CA ALA A 121 -1.93 -23.96 20.37
C ALA A 121 -2.96 -24.16 21.50
N THR A 122 -3.34 -23.09 22.20
CA THR A 122 -4.31 -23.14 23.30
C THR A 122 -5.64 -22.52 22.87
N PRO A 123 -6.69 -23.29 22.60
CA PRO A 123 -7.99 -22.75 22.23
C PRO A 123 -8.54 -21.80 23.30
N GLY A 124 -8.94 -20.59 22.89
CA GLY A 124 -9.49 -19.59 23.81
C GLY A 124 -8.46 -18.86 24.67
N ALA A 125 -7.16 -19.00 24.39
CA ALA A 125 -6.14 -18.23 25.07
C ALA A 125 -6.38 -16.73 24.92
N ALA A 126 -6.17 -15.96 25.97
CA ALA A 126 -6.18 -14.50 25.91
C ALA A 126 -4.86 -14.00 25.30
N PRO A 127 -4.88 -12.88 24.57
CA PRO A 127 -3.66 -12.22 24.10
C PRO A 127 -2.72 -11.82 25.26
N VAL A 128 -1.42 -12.01 25.04
CA VAL A 128 -0.37 -11.72 26.01
C VAL A 128 0.50 -10.58 25.47
N ARG A 129 0.82 -9.59 26.31
CA ARG A 129 1.74 -8.51 25.95
C ARG A 129 3.17 -9.04 25.86
N ALA A 130 3.78 -8.97 24.67
CA ALA A 130 5.15 -9.42 24.43
C ALA A 130 6.20 -8.36 24.74
N SER A 131 5.88 -7.08 24.59
CA SER A 131 6.81 -5.96 24.85
C SER A 131 6.23 -4.97 25.85
N ASP A 132 7.13 -4.25 26.56
CA ASP A 132 6.79 -3.19 27.51
C ASP A 132 7.77 -2.02 27.36
N PHE A 133 7.81 -1.44 26.16
CA PHE A 133 8.65 -0.27 25.89
C PHE A 133 7.97 1.01 26.37
N LYS A 134 8.78 2.04 26.70
CA LYS A 134 8.25 3.36 27.08
C LYS A 134 7.74 4.15 25.88
N ALA A 135 8.34 3.95 24.70
CA ALA A 135 7.86 4.51 23.44
C ALA A 135 6.87 3.57 22.74
N ASP A 136 6.08 4.11 21.83
CA ASP A 136 5.23 3.33 20.93
C ASP A 136 6.07 2.49 19.98
N VAL A 137 5.61 1.27 19.69
CA VAL A 137 6.15 0.41 18.65
C VAL A 137 5.44 0.73 17.35
N ALA A 138 6.09 1.44 16.45
CA ALA A 138 5.54 1.76 15.12
C ALA A 138 5.45 0.54 14.20
N GLY A 139 6.28 -0.49 14.45
CA GLY A 139 6.22 -1.74 13.73
C GLY A 139 7.22 -2.77 14.26
N PHE A 140 7.07 -4.01 13.79
CA PHE A 140 7.96 -5.11 14.17
C PHE A 140 8.09 -6.16 13.07
N GLN A 141 9.15 -6.99 13.13
CA GLN A 141 9.33 -8.20 12.33
C GLN A 141 9.93 -9.31 13.19
N LEU A 142 9.44 -10.55 13.03
CA LEU A 142 10.06 -11.74 13.63
C LEU A 142 11.30 -12.14 12.82
N SER A 143 12.36 -12.56 13.52
CA SER A 143 13.48 -13.24 12.86
C SER A 143 13.04 -14.58 12.26
N PRO A 144 13.68 -15.05 11.17
CA PRO A 144 13.36 -16.36 10.55
C PRO A 144 13.37 -17.55 11.51
N ASP A 145 14.23 -17.54 12.54
CA ASP A 145 14.30 -18.57 13.56
C ASP A 145 13.30 -18.36 14.74
N GLY A 146 12.60 -17.21 14.77
CA GLY A 146 11.63 -16.88 15.81
C GLY A 146 12.21 -16.53 17.17
N THR A 147 13.54 -16.33 17.27
CA THR A 147 14.21 -16.05 18.55
C THR A 147 14.35 -14.56 18.85
N ARG A 148 14.04 -13.69 17.88
CA ARG A 148 14.20 -12.24 18.00
C ARG A 148 13.04 -11.48 17.36
N LEU A 149 12.84 -10.25 17.84
CA LEU A 149 12.06 -9.22 17.15
C LEU A 149 13.00 -8.11 16.66
N LEU A 150 12.74 -7.64 15.47
CA LEU A 150 13.12 -6.32 15.04
C LEU A 150 11.95 -5.41 15.39
N VAL A 151 12.18 -4.32 16.10
CA VAL A 151 11.17 -3.33 16.48
C VAL A 151 11.67 -1.94 16.13
N TRP A 152 10.76 -1.04 15.74
CA TRP A 152 11.11 0.35 15.47
C TRP A 152 10.05 1.30 16.01
N GLY A 153 10.47 2.53 16.23
CA GLY A 153 9.63 3.61 16.75
C GLY A 153 10.45 4.88 16.94
N ASP A 154 9.78 5.93 17.36
CA ASP A 154 10.38 7.26 17.48
C ASP A 154 10.97 7.48 18.87
N VAL A 155 12.29 7.71 18.93
CA VAL A 155 13.04 7.94 20.17
C VAL A 155 14.22 8.91 19.93
N ALA A 156 14.82 9.40 21.00
CA ALA A 156 16.06 10.19 20.91
C ALA A 156 17.25 9.35 20.40
N ARG A 157 18.25 10.03 19.82
CA ARG A 157 19.43 9.36 19.22
C ARG A 157 20.27 8.55 20.21
N ASP A 158 20.32 8.97 21.45
CA ASP A 158 21.08 8.33 22.53
C ASP A 158 20.27 7.28 23.30
N CYS A 159 19.00 7.09 22.94
CA CYS A 159 18.20 6.03 23.55
C CYS A 159 18.76 4.64 23.20
N PRO A 160 19.02 3.77 24.20
CA PRO A 160 19.57 2.45 23.97
C PRO A 160 18.56 1.47 23.35
N THR A 161 17.26 1.78 23.42
CA THR A 161 16.14 1.01 22.84
C THR A 161 14.90 1.92 22.77
N LEU A 162 13.72 1.37 22.45
CA LEU A 162 12.44 2.05 22.64
C LEU A 162 12.10 2.27 24.14
N GLY A 163 13.10 2.27 25.02
CA GLY A 163 12.98 2.42 26.46
C GLY A 163 12.99 3.86 26.98
N CYS A 164 13.23 4.84 26.13
CA CYS A 164 13.12 6.25 26.50
C CYS A 164 11.72 6.77 26.16
N ASP A 165 11.28 7.76 26.92
CA ASP A 165 10.08 8.49 26.53
C ASP A 165 10.36 9.27 25.24
N SER A 166 9.44 9.19 24.28
CA SER A 166 9.49 9.94 23.03
C SER A 166 9.09 11.42 23.22
N SER A 167 9.47 12.01 24.35
CA SER A 167 9.04 13.36 24.72
C SER A 167 9.57 14.48 23.82
N GLY A 168 10.38 14.13 22.81
CA GLY A 168 11.01 15.12 21.93
C GLY A 168 11.92 16.06 22.71
N ASP A 169 12.42 17.09 22.05
CA ASP A 169 13.15 18.16 22.72
C ASP A 169 12.20 18.96 23.62
N THR A 170 12.23 18.69 24.93
CA THR A 170 11.43 19.40 25.93
C THR A 170 11.81 20.88 26.07
N SER A 171 12.93 21.30 25.49
CA SER A 171 13.29 22.71 25.37
C SER A 171 12.46 23.46 24.33
N GLN A 172 11.71 22.71 23.48
CA GLN A 172 10.85 23.32 22.48
C GLN A 172 9.58 23.91 23.12
N PRO A 173 9.15 25.06 22.65
CA PRO A 173 7.91 25.67 23.11
C PRO A 173 6.71 24.74 22.93
N GLY A 174 5.79 24.77 23.88
CA GLY A 174 4.54 24.00 23.81
C GLY A 174 3.65 24.35 22.61
N PRO A 175 2.52 23.63 22.43
CA PRO A 175 1.59 23.89 21.32
C PRO A 175 1.17 25.37 21.24
N GLY A 176 1.18 25.92 20.03
CA GLY A 176 0.80 27.33 19.78
C GLY A 176 1.95 28.33 19.85
N THR A 177 3.17 27.91 20.17
CA THR A 177 4.39 28.73 20.09
C THR A 177 5.24 28.31 18.89
N GLY A 178 6.11 29.20 18.41
CA GLY A 178 7.01 28.89 17.30
C GLY A 178 8.00 27.77 17.62
N ARG A 179 8.46 27.06 16.60
CA ARG A 179 9.56 26.10 16.70
C ARG A 179 10.79 26.66 16.01
N HIS A 180 11.95 26.41 16.57
CA HIS A 180 13.23 26.79 16.01
C HIS A 180 14.02 25.54 15.61
N TYR A 181 14.37 25.45 14.34
CA TYR A 181 15.17 24.35 13.80
C TYR A 181 16.57 24.85 13.49
N LYS A 182 17.58 24.04 13.81
CA LYS A 182 18.97 24.31 13.43
C LYS A 182 19.19 23.91 11.97
N THR A 183 19.74 24.79 11.17
CA THR A 183 20.14 24.46 9.80
C THR A 183 21.29 23.46 9.78
N GLY A 184 21.34 22.60 8.77
CA GLY A 184 22.43 21.65 8.57
C GLY A 184 22.36 20.38 9.39
N THR A 185 21.21 20.09 10.02
CA THR A 185 20.99 18.87 10.82
C THR A 185 20.05 17.85 10.16
N GLY A 186 19.71 18.03 8.89
CA GLY A 186 18.79 17.19 8.15
C GLY A 186 17.54 17.91 7.70
N PHE A 187 16.51 17.17 7.34
CA PHE A 187 15.20 17.71 7.03
C PHE A 187 14.58 18.40 8.24
N VAL A 188 13.89 19.49 7.97
CA VAL A 188 13.03 20.18 8.94
C VAL A 188 11.58 19.87 8.67
N ARG A 189 11.23 19.82 7.40
CA ARG A 189 9.90 19.52 6.90
C ARG A 189 10.02 18.76 5.59
N HIS A 190 9.18 17.74 5.43
CA HIS A 190 8.96 17.10 4.14
C HIS A 190 7.46 17.17 3.83
N TRP A 191 7.06 17.93 2.80
CA TRP A 191 5.68 18.29 2.49
C TRP A 191 4.97 18.95 3.68
N ASP A 192 3.95 18.28 4.23
CA ASP A 192 3.15 18.70 5.38
C ASP A 192 3.58 18.04 6.71
N SER A 193 4.60 17.19 6.65
CA SER A 193 5.17 16.50 7.82
C SER A 193 6.38 17.26 8.34
N TRP A 194 6.30 17.68 9.61
CA TRP A 194 7.38 18.38 10.30
C TRP A 194 8.13 17.42 11.20
N GLU A 195 9.45 17.49 11.16
CA GLU A 195 10.27 16.77 12.13
C GLU A 195 9.98 17.24 13.55
N THR A 196 9.98 16.31 14.50
CA THR A 196 9.98 16.63 15.90
C THR A 196 11.43 16.65 16.39
N PRO A 197 11.99 17.84 16.74
CA PRO A 197 13.38 17.93 17.14
C PRO A 197 13.73 16.96 18.26
N GLY A 198 14.84 16.25 18.10
CA GLY A 198 15.29 15.25 19.09
C GLY A 198 14.59 13.89 19.00
N ASN A 199 13.63 13.70 18.11
CA ASN A 199 12.86 12.46 17.99
C ASN A 199 13.04 11.86 16.58
N TYR A 200 13.56 10.65 16.52
CA TYR A 200 13.98 10.00 15.27
C TYR A 200 13.41 8.58 15.21
N SER A 201 13.05 8.12 14.00
CA SER A 201 12.72 6.72 13.79
C SER A 201 14.00 5.88 13.92
N ARG A 202 13.98 4.89 14.84
CA ARG A 202 15.12 3.98 15.06
C ARG A 202 14.65 2.55 15.21
N ALA A 203 15.45 1.63 14.70
CA ALA A 203 15.16 0.21 14.72
C ALA A 203 16.15 -0.56 15.61
N PHE A 204 15.63 -1.55 16.33
CA PHE A 204 16.38 -2.34 17.31
C PHE A 204 16.06 -3.83 17.16
N ALA A 205 17.08 -4.66 17.28
CA ALA A 205 16.91 -6.11 17.44
C ALA A 205 16.85 -6.43 18.94
N VAL A 206 15.81 -7.16 19.36
CA VAL A 206 15.61 -7.61 20.75
C VAL A 206 15.37 -9.11 20.79
N ASN A 207 15.82 -9.79 21.85
CA ASN A 207 15.60 -11.23 22.00
C ASN A 207 14.16 -11.52 22.46
N LEU A 208 13.65 -12.69 22.06
CA LEU A 208 12.42 -13.29 22.58
C LEU A 208 12.77 -14.45 23.52
N GLY A 209 12.21 -14.44 24.72
CA GLY A 209 12.25 -15.58 25.63
C GLY A 209 11.41 -16.76 25.12
N ALA A 210 11.58 -17.92 25.73
CA ALA A 210 10.79 -19.11 25.42
C ALA A 210 9.29 -18.90 25.66
N ASP A 211 8.95 -18.00 26.57
CA ASP A 211 7.57 -17.57 26.85
C ASP A 211 6.99 -16.66 25.76
N GLY A 212 7.80 -16.16 24.83
CA GLY A 212 7.40 -15.29 23.74
C GLY A 212 7.45 -13.80 24.07
N THR A 213 8.00 -13.42 25.22
CA THR A 213 8.17 -12.03 25.63
C THR A 213 9.57 -11.50 25.31
N VAL A 214 9.68 -10.19 25.15
CA VAL A 214 10.97 -9.51 24.95
C VAL A 214 11.85 -9.65 26.19
N SER A 215 13.12 -9.97 25.98
CA SER A 215 14.11 -10.16 27.04
C SER A 215 15.51 -9.65 26.65
N GLY A 216 16.30 -9.31 27.65
CA GLY A 216 17.70 -8.89 27.46
C GLY A 216 17.85 -7.47 26.88
N GLU A 217 19.08 -7.16 26.46
CA GLU A 217 19.44 -5.86 25.88
C GLU A 217 19.08 -5.79 24.40
N ALA A 218 18.75 -4.58 23.94
CA ALA A 218 18.48 -4.27 22.55
C ALA A 218 19.79 -3.93 21.82
N ILE A 219 19.85 -4.27 20.52
CA ILE A 219 20.95 -3.89 19.64
C ILE A 219 20.39 -2.93 18.60
N ALA A 220 20.87 -1.68 18.61
CA ALA A 220 20.51 -0.67 17.63
C ALA A 220 21.09 -0.99 16.25
N LEU A 221 20.28 -0.89 15.19
CA LEU A 221 20.73 -1.16 13.83
C LEU A 221 21.67 -0.08 13.30
N ASP A 222 21.49 1.17 13.73
CA ASP A 222 22.29 2.32 13.33
C ASP A 222 23.69 2.34 13.99
N GLY A 223 23.98 1.35 14.86
CA GLY A 223 25.26 1.21 15.55
C GLY A 223 25.46 2.23 16.69
N PRO A 224 26.72 2.52 17.06
CA PRO A 224 27.05 3.54 18.06
C PRO A 224 26.50 4.92 17.67
N VAL A 225 26.06 5.69 18.66
CA VAL A 225 25.51 7.03 18.47
C VAL A 225 26.43 7.91 17.60
N GLY A 226 25.85 8.52 16.57
CA GLY A 226 26.57 9.35 15.60
C GLY A 226 27.19 8.62 14.42
N THR A 227 27.06 7.30 14.33
CA THR A 227 27.57 6.50 13.20
C THR A 227 26.67 6.66 11.97
N LEU A 228 25.39 6.36 12.14
CA LEU A 228 24.35 6.59 11.14
C LEU A 228 23.29 7.49 11.77
N THR A 229 23.00 8.61 11.12
CA THR A 229 22.18 9.68 11.71
C THR A 229 20.81 9.85 11.08
N GLY A 230 20.50 9.10 10.01
CA GLY A 230 19.20 9.11 9.36
C GLY A 230 18.15 8.28 10.11
N ASP A 231 16.90 8.46 9.73
CA ASP A 231 15.78 7.68 10.23
C ASP A 231 15.79 6.25 9.69
N THR A 232 15.36 5.30 10.52
CA THR A 232 15.23 3.88 10.16
C THR A 232 13.96 3.30 10.78
N PRO A 233 12.90 3.02 10.01
CA PRO A 233 12.70 3.34 8.59
C PRO A 233 12.82 4.83 8.26
N SER A 234 13.09 5.14 6.98
CA SER A 234 13.31 6.52 6.53
C SER A 234 12.03 7.35 6.59
N LYS A 235 12.08 8.54 7.17
CA LYS A 235 10.95 9.46 7.20
C LYS A 235 10.87 10.28 5.91
N PRO A 236 9.64 10.71 5.52
CA PRO A 236 8.34 10.38 6.11
C PRO A 236 7.67 9.16 5.46
N MET A 237 8.26 8.55 4.44
CA MET A 237 7.60 7.57 3.56
C MET A 237 8.00 6.11 3.84
N GLY A 238 9.10 5.87 4.56
CA GLY A 238 9.60 4.53 4.83
C GLY A 238 8.78 3.78 5.87
N GLY A 239 8.79 2.45 5.77
CA GLY A 239 8.07 1.53 6.63
C GLY A 239 8.78 0.17 6.76
N GLY A 240 8.03 -0.85 7.15
CA GLY A 240 8.56 -2.21 7.31
C GLY A 240 9.17 -2.82 6.04
N GLU A 241 8.85 -2.28 4.87
CA GLU A 241 9.47 -2.68 3.59
C GLU A 241 10.94 -2.27 3.48
N GLU A 242 11.40 -1.35 4.29
CA GLU A 242 12.80 -0.91 4.33
C GLU A 242 13.69 -1.75 5.25
N LEU A 243 13.12 -2.75 5.92
CA LEU A 243 13.79 -3.60 6.90
C LEU A 243 13.66 -5.07 6.51
N ALA A 244 14.73 -5.85 6.64
CA ALA A 244 14.68 -7.28 6.39
C ALA A 244 15.75 -8.06 7.16
N TRP A 245 15.34 -9.10 7.88
CA TRP A 245 16.24 -10.07 8.47
C TRP A 245 16.98 -10.85 7.40
N ALA A 246 18.27 -11.10 7.61
CA ALA A 246 18.98 -12.13 6.87
C ALA A 246 18.42 -13.52 7.20
N ALA A 247 18.51 -14.47 6.26
CA ALA A 247 17.93 -15.80 6.40
C ALA A 247 18.45 -16.58 7.62
N ASP A 248 19.66 -16.29 8.08
CA ASP A 248 20.29 -16.92 9.24
C ASP A 248 19.94 -16.25 10.58
N SER A 249 19.08 -15.22 10.57
CA SER A 249 18.67 -14.46 11.76
C SER A 249 19.79 -13.73 12.50
N LYS A 250 20.99 -13.59 11.92
CA LYS A 250 22.16 -13.02 12.59
C LYS A 250 22.44 -11.57 12.21
N SER A 251 21.83 -11.09 11.15
CA SER A 251 22.01 -9.73 10.65
C SER A 251 20.72 -9.18 10.04
N VAL A 252 20.70 -7.87 9.84
CA VAL A 252 19.56 -7.14 9.27
C VAL A 252 20.03 -6.22 8.17
N PHE A 253 19.36 -6.26 7.02
CA PHE A 253 19.47 -5.26 5.98
C PHE A 253 18.37 -4.20 6.17
N PHE A 254 18.71 -2.94 5.97
CA PHE A 254 17.75 -1.85 6.13
C PHE A 254 18.10 -0.65 5.24
N THR A 255 17.11 0.19 4.97
CA THR A 255 17.30 1.44 4.22
C THR A 255 17.49 2.60 5.19
N ALA A 256 18.46 3.46 4.92
CA ALA A 256 18.65 4.72 5.62
C ALA A 256 19.49 5.70 4.80
N ARG A 257 19.44 6.97 5.19
CA ARG A 257 20.33 8.04 4.72
C ARG A 257 21.10 8.63 5.89
N GLN A 258 22.09 9.46 5.61
CA GLN A 258 22.69 10.32 6.63
C GLN A 258 21.83 11.57 6.80
N SER A 259 21.49 11.91 8.04
CA SER A 259 20.83 13.16 8.36
C SER A 259 21.89 14.23 8.61
N ASP A 260 22.16 15.02 7.58
CA ASP A 260 23.16 16.09 7.58
C ASP A 260 22.69 17.27 6.69
N ALA A 261 23.58 18.22 6.45
CA ALA A 261 23.30 19.40 5.63
C ALA A 261 22.96 19.07 4.17
N GLN A 262 23.32 17.88 3.68
CA GLN A 262 23.05 17.45 2.30
C GLN A 262 21.70 16.75 2.17
N GLU A 263 21.13 16.24 3.25
CA GLU A 263 19.87 15.48 3.23
C GLU A 263 18.75 16.22 2.47
N PRO A 264 18.48 17.51 2.72
CA PRO A 264 17.42 18.24 2.00
C PRO A 264 17.71 18.44 0.51
N LEU A 265 18.93 18.23 0.07
CA LEU A 265 19.40 18.45 -1.31
C LEU A 265 19.65 17.13 -2.07
N SER A 266 19.37 15.99 -1.44
CA SER A 266 19.71 14.67 -1.95
C SER A 266 18.53 13.71 -1.88
N THR A 267 18.38 12.88 -2.91
CA THR A 267 17.45 11.73 -2.91
C THR A 267 18.15 10.44 -2.51
N ASN A 268 19.41 10.51 -2.08
CA ASN A 268 20.19 9.33 -1.76
C ASN A 268 19.63 8.61 -0.53
N LEU A 269 19.26 7.36 -0.75
CA LEU A 269 19.00 6.35 0.27
C LEU A 269 19.89 5.16 -0.02
N ASP A 270 20.51 4.61 1.00
CA ASP A 270 21.35 3.43 0.89
C ASP A 270 20.73 2.22 1.59
N VAL A 271 20.97 1.04 1.06
CA VAL A 271 20.80 -0.20 1.82
C VAL A 271 22.01 -0.36 2.75
N TRP A 272 21.74 -0.58 4.02
CA TRP A 272 22.73 -0.82 5.08
C TRP A 272 22.63 -2.26 5.58
N HIS A 273 23.71 -2.76 6.15
CA HIS A 273 23.80 -4.09 6.73
C HIS A 273 24.36 -4.01 8.15
N SER A 274 23.56 -4.36 9.15
CA SER A 274 23.95 -4.48 10.56
C SER A 274 24.17 -5.94 10.91
N MET A 275 25.35 -6.25 11.45
CA MET A 275 25.71 -7.60 11.94
C MET A 275 25.18 -7.89 13.34
N LEU A 276 24.45 -6.96 13.94
CA LEU A 276 23.92 -7.07 15.30
C LEU A 276 25.00 -7.33 16.37
N ASP A 277 26.20 -6.80 16.15
CA ASP A 277 27.35 -6.90 17.05
C ASP A 277 27.65 -5.59 17.81
N GLY A 278 26.74 -4.62 17.71
CA GLY A 278 26.87 -3.29 18.32
C GLY A 278 27.86 -2.37 17.62
N LYS A 279 28.42 -2.78 16.47
CA LYS A 279 29.31 -1.96 15.65
C LYS A 279 28.55 -1.18 14.58
N ALA A 280 29.27 -0.28 13.92
CA ALA A 280 28.77 0.49 12.80
C ALA A 280 28.27 -0.44 11.66
N PRO A 281 27.05 -0.21 11.12
CA PRO A 281 26.62 -0.90 9.93
C PRO A 281 27.45 -0.46 8.71
N HIS A 282 27.47 -1.27 7.66
CA HIS A 282 28.09 -0.90 6.39
C HIS A 282 27.08 -0.90 5.25
N SER A 283 27.29 -0.02 4.27
CA SER A 283 26.42 0.02 3.09
C SER A 283 27.05 -0.70 1.91
N PRO A 284 26.41 -1.77 1.39
CA PRO A 284 26.81 -2.35 0.12
C PRO A 284 26.44 -1.47 -1.08
N THR A 285 25.54 -0.50 -0.97
CA THR A 285 25.05 0.32 -2.10
C THR A 285 25.67 1.72 -2.16
N LYS A 286 26.49 2.11 -1.22
CA LYS A 286 27.10 3.45 -1.06
C LYS A 286 27.66 4.12 -2.34
N ALA A 287 27.98 3.33 -3.36
CA ALA A 287 28.50 3.86 -4.63
C ALA A 287 27.41 4.49 -5.52
N ASN A 288 26.15 4.14 -5.33
CA ASN A 288 25.03 4.77 -5.98
C ASN A 288 24.65 6.03 -5.19
N LEU A 289 24.49 7.16 -5.87
CA LEU A 289 24.11 8.43 -5.25
C LEU A 289 22.62 8.74 -5.41
N ALA A 290 21.86 7.79 -5.96
CA ALA A 290 20.41 7.82 -6.05
C ALA A 290 19.79 6.88 -4.98
N THR A 291 18.49 6.70 -5.02
CA THR A 291 17.77 5.85 -4.05
C THR A 291 18.05 4.37 -4.25
N ASP A 292 18.52 3.68 -3.20
CA ASP A 292 18.54 2.22 -3.04
C ASP A 292 17.66 1.85 -1.84
N THR A 293 16.61 1.04 -2.04
CA THR A 293 15.62 0.75 -1.01
C THR A 293 15.03 -0.65 -1.13
N GLN A 294 14.19 -1.03 -0.17
CA GLN A 294 13.47 -2.31 -0.12
C GLN A 294 14.40 -3.53 -0.18
N PRO A 295 15.39 -3.65 0.72
CA PRO A 295 16.27 -4.81 0.75
C PRO A 295 15.50 -6.10 1.03
N ARG A 296 15.80 -7.17 0.29
CA ARG A 296 15.18 -8.49 0.44
C ARG A 296 16.26 -9.56 0.32
N PRO A 297 16.80 -10.08 1.41
CA PRO A 297 17.61 -11.29 1.38
C PRO A 297 16.81 -12.48 0.87
N SER A 298 17.44 -13.34 0.07
CA SER A 298 16.80 -14.57 -0.41
C SER A 298 16.63 -15.59 0.73
N PRO A 299 15.58 -16.44 0.69
CA PRO A 299 15.35 -17.47 1.69
C PRO A 299 16.53 -18.45 1.89
N ASP A 300 17.32 -18.71 0.84
CA ASP A 300 18.52 -19.57 0.91
C ASP A 300 19.78 -18.84 1.43
N GLY A 301 19.66 -17.55 1.76
CA GLY A 301 20.74 -16.72 2.30
C GLY A 301 21.88 -16.40 1.33
N LYS A 302 21.71 -16.63 0.02
CA LYS A 302 22.80 -16.43 -0.96
C LYS A 302 22.73 -15.10 -1.67
N TRP A 303 21.56 -14.46 -1.73
CA TRP A 303 21.33 -13.27 -2.51
C TRP A 303 20.70 -12.16 -1.67
N LEU A 304 21.03 -10.93 -2.01
CA LEU A 304 20.29 -9.73 -1.62
C LEU A 304 19.66 -9.14 -2.87
N ALA A 305 18.35 -8.94 -2.86
CA ALA A 305 17.65 -8.13 -3.86
C ALA A 305 17.26 -6.77 -3.24
N TRP A 306 17.24 -5.72 -4.05
CA TRP A 306 16.73 -4.40 -3.66
C TRP A 306 16.24 -3.65 -4.90
N THR A 307 15.55 -2.54 -4.72
CA THR A 307 15.21 -1.62 -5.81
C THR A 307 16.12 -0.42 -5.79
N ALA A 308 16.56 0.04 -6.96
CA ALA A 308 17.46 1.17 -7.11
C ALA A 308 17.04 2.09 -8.24
N MET A 309 17.20 3.39 -8.03
CA MET A 309 17.19 4.43 -9.05
C MET A 309 18.60 4.66 -9.60
N GLU A 310 18.70 5.28 -10.76
CA GLU A 310 19.97 5.58 -11.42
C GLU A 310 20.33 7.07 -11.34
N ARG A 311 19.32 7.96 -11.30
CA ARG A 311 19.52 9.41 -11.39
C ARG A 311 19.44 10.11 -10.03
N PRO A 312 20.57 10.58 -9.46
CA PRO A 312 20.56 11.39 -8.25
C PRO A 312 19.71 12.66 -8.40
N GLY A 313 18.96 13.02 -7.35
CA GLY A 313 18.13 14.21 -7.31
C GLY A 313 16.82 14.12 -8.11
N TYR A 314 16.41 12.93 -8.55
CA TYR A 314 15.17 12.76 -9.31
C TYR A 314 14.30 11.63 -8.75
N GLU A 315 13.31 11.98 -7.94
CA GLU A 315 12.45 11.03 -7.21
C GLU A 315 11.49 10.22 -8.09
N SER A 316 11.27 10.64 -9.34
CA SER A 316 10.43 9.90 -10.30
C SER A 316 11.23 9.04 -11.26
N ASP A 317 12.50 8.75 -10.92
CA ASP A 317 13.30 7.80 -11.67
C ASP A 317 12.78 6.37 -11.48
N ARG A 318 13.09 5.53 -12.44
CA ARG A 318 12.64 4.14 -12.47
C ARG A 318 13.34 3.31 -11.41
N LEU A 319 12.55 2.64 -10.57
CA LEU A 319 13.05 1.63 -9.63
C LEU A 319 13.31 0.30 -10.36
N VAL A 320 14.59 -0.04 -10.46
CA VAL A 320 15.10 -1.28 -11.08
C VAL A 320 15.45 -2.28 -9.98
N VAL A 321 15.07 -3.55 -10.15
CA VAL A 321 15.51 -4.61 -9.24
C VAL A 321 16.98 -4.92 -9.50
N HIS A 322 17.79 -4.79 -8.47
CA HIS A 322 19.17 -5.24 -8.41
C HIS A 322 19.27 -6.48 -7.55
N VAL A 323 20.23 -7.35 -7.86
CA VAL A 323 20.60 -8.50 -7.03
C VAL A 323 22.10 -8.55 -6.83
N MET A 324 22.52 -8.98 -5.64
CA MET A 324 23.91 -9.19 -5.27
C MET A 324 24.08 -10.57 -4.67
N ASN A 325 25.07 -11.32 -5.13
CA ASN A 325 25.51 -12.54 -4.46
C ASN A 325 26.26 -12.18 -3.18
N LEU A 326 25.78 -12.66 -2.03
CA LEU A 326 26.33 -12.28 -0.72
C LEU A 326 27.73 -12.83 -0.44
N ALA A 327 28.16 -13.89 -1.14
CA ALA A 327 29.49 -14.47 -0.97
C ALA A 327 30.53 -13.84 -1.91
N THR A 328 30.16 -13.53 -3.17
CA THR A 328 31.07 -13.00 -4.19
C THR A 328 30.99 -11.49 -4.36
N HIS A 329 29.95 -10.87 -3.83
CA HIS A 329 29.58 -9.46 -4.03
C HIS A 329 29.33 -9.07 -5.50
N GLU A 330 29.20 -10.05 -6.40
CA GLU A 330 28.80 -9.81 -7.79
C GLU A 330 27.37 -9.26 -7.85
N ARG A 331 27.19 -8.20 -8.63
CA ARG A 331 25.91 -7.47 -8.75
C ARG A 331 25.43 -7.46 -10.19
N ARG A 332 24.11 -7.41 -10.36
CA ARG A 332 23.47 -7.18 -11.65
C ARG A 332 22.11 -6.51 -11.51
N ALA A 333 21.76 -5.69 -12.48
CA ALA A 333 20.43 -5.09 -12.63
C ALA A 333 19.50 -6.13 -13.28
N LEU A 334 18.68 -6.80 -12.49
CA LEU A 334 17.85 -7.92 -12.95
C LEU A 334 16.72 -7.46 -13.89
N THR A 335 16.16 -6.26 -13.66
CA THR A 335 15.09 -5.67 -14.49
C THR A 335 15.56 -4.45 -15.29
N GLY A 336 16.88 -4.27 -15.50
CA GLY A 336 17.45 -3.09 -16.13
C GLY A 336 16.94 -2.81 -17.54
N SER A 337 16.68 -3.85 -18.34
CA SER A 337 16.13 -3.73 -19.70
C SER A 337 14.60 -3.59 -19.76
N TRP A 338 13.92 -3.66 -18.63
CA TRP A 338 12.45 -3.58 -18.59
C TRP A 338 11.99 -2.18 -18.22
N ASP A 339 11.26 -1.53 -19.11
CA ASP A 339 10.82 -0.15 -18.96
C ASP A 339 9.56 -0.02 -18.08
N ARG A 340 9.64 -0.54 -16.86
CA ARG A 340 8.66 -0.38 -15.79
C ARG A 340 9.36 -0.17 -14.45
N SER A 341 8.79 0.70 -13.63
CA SER A 341 9.23 0.93 -12.25
C SER A 341 8.63 -0.13 -11.33
N VAL A 342 9.47 -0.79 -10.53
CA VAL A 342 9.04 -1.84 -9.60
C VAL A 342 8.56 -1.21 -8.29
N SER A 343 7.32 -1.47 -7.91
CA SER A 343 6.71 -0.93 -6.68
C SER A 343 6.95 -1.82 -5.45
N SER A 344 6.99 -3.13 -5.63
CA SER A 344 7.23 -4.09 -4.55
C SER A 344 7.94 -5.35 -5.06
N LEU A 345 8.66 -6.04 -4.16
CA LEU A 345 9.34 -7.30 -4.50
C LEU A 345 9.28 -8.31 -3.35
N ALA A 346 9.12 -9.58 -3.69
CA ALA A 346 9.12 -10.71 -2.76
C ALA A 346 9.79 -11.93 -3.40
N TRP A 347 10.71 -12.59 -2.68
CA TRP A 347 11.32 -13.82 -3.16
C TRP A 347 10.31 -14.98 -3.22
N THR A 348 10.44 -15.83 -4.22
CA THR A 348 9.83 -17.15 -4.15
C THR A 348 10.55 -18.00 -3.10
N PRO A 349 9.85 -18.90 -2.38
CA PRO A 349 10.45 -19.70 -1.29
C PRO A 349 11.65 -20.56 -1.73
N ASP A 350 11.75 -20.90 -3.02
CA ASP A 350 12.86 -21.64 -3.61
C ASP A 350 14.06 -20.76 -4.02
N SER A 351 13.99 -19.45 -3.76
CA SER A 351 15.00 -18.45 -4.10
C SER A 351 15.36 -18.35 -5.59
N ARG A 352 14.51 -18.88 -6.48
CA ARG A 352 14.79 -18.90 -7.93
C ARG A 352 14.22 -17.73 -8.69
N ALA A 353 13.28 -17.02 -8.10
CA ALA A 353 12.64 -15.87 -8.72
C ALA A 353 12.14 -14.85 -7.70
N LEU A 354 11.87 -13.66 -8.18
CA LEU A 354 11.13 -12.63 -7.46
C LEU A 354 9.73 -12.50 -8.05
N ILE A 355 8.74 -12.26 -7.20
CA ILE A 355 7.44 -11.73 -7.63
C ILE A 355 7.48 -10.24 -7.34
N VAL A 356 7.25 -9.45 -8.39
CA VAL A 356 7.25 -7.99 -8.31
C VAL A 356 5.92 -7.43 -8.77
N THR A 357 5.54 -6.26 -8.28
CA THR A 357 4.44 -5.46 -8.84
C THR A 357 4.99 -4.24 -9.55
N ALA A 358 4.34 -3.84 -10.62
CA ALA A 358 4.68 -2.63 -11.36
C ALA A 358 3.44 -2.12 -12.09
N GLU A 359 3.30 -0.81 -12.22
CA GLU A 359 2.28 -0.22 -13.07
C GLU A 359 2.54 -0.56 -14.55
N ASP A 360 1.51 -1.00 -15.24
CA ASP A 360 1.55 -1.34 -16.65
C ASP A 360 0.25 -0.91 -17.33
N VAL A 361 0.32 0.24 -17.98
CA VAL A 361 -0.81 0.99 -18.53
C VAL A 361 -1.77 1.38 -17.40
N LEU A 362 -2.99 0.93 -17.40
CA LEU A 362 -4.01 1.27 -16.38
C LEU A 362 -4.18 0.18 -15.30
N ASP A 363 -3.27 -0.77 -15.17
CA ASP A 363 -3.27 -1.81 -14.14
C ASP A 363 -1.97 -1.76 -13.32
N THR A 364 -1.99 -2.39 -12.16
CA THR A 364 -0.78 -2.72 -11.39
C THR A 364 -0.70 -4.24 -11.22
N PRO A 365 -0.32 -4.98 -12.27
CA PRO A 365 -0.18 -6.43 -12.22
C PRO A 365 1.06 -6.89 -11.46
N ALA A 366 1.10 -8.18 -11.12
CA ALA A 366 2.29 -8.84 -10.62
C ALA A 366 3.03 -9.56 -11.77
N PHE A 367 4.36 -9.63 -11.63
CA PHE A 367 5.25 -10.29 -12.57
C PHE A 367 6.19 -11.23 -11.81
N ARG A 368 6.52 -12.37 -12.45
CA ARG A 368 7.60 -13.24 -12.00
C ARG A 368 8.86 -12.89 -12.77
N VAL A 369 9.95 -12.64 -12.04
CA VAL A 369 11.28 -12.32 -12.57
C VAL A 369 12.23 -13.45 -12.18
N GLU A 370 12.70 -14.21 -13.17
CA GLU A 370 13.61 -15.33 -12.93
C GLU A 370 15.02 -14.83 -12.53
N LEU A 371 15.56 -15.36 -11.46
CA LEU A 371 16.88 -14.94 -10.96
C LEU A 371 17.97 -15.16 -12.00
N ASP A 372 18.06 -16.34 -12.60
CA ASP A 372 19.18 -16.70 -13.48
C ASP A 372 19.16 -15.95 -14.81
N SER A 373 17.99 -15.88 -15.45
CA SER A 373 17.83 -15.34 -16.80
C SER A 373 17.36 -13.89 -16.87
N GLY A 374 16.83 -13.33 -15.78
CA GLY A 374 16.15 -12.05 -15.79
C GLY A 374 14.82 -12.05 -16.59
N LYS A 375 14.32 -13.24 -17.00
CA LYS A 375 13.08 -13.35 -17.75
C LYS A 375 11.89 -12.85 -16.90
N ILE A 376 11.13 -11.91 -17.47
CA ILE A 376 9.95 -11.31 -16.82
C ILE A 376 8.71 -11.92 -17.44
N THR A 377 7.79 -12.41 -16.61
CA THR A 377 6.53 -13.02 -17.03
C THR A 377 5.39 -12.45 -16.23
N ARG A 378 4.42 -11.80 -16.88
CA ARG A 378 3.20 -11.30 -16.24
C ARG A 378 2.39 -12.46 -15.67
N LEU A 379 2.03 -12.36 -14.41
CA LEU A 379 1.13 -13.31 -13.76
C LEU A 379 -0.33 -12.92 -14.02
N ARG A 380 -1.20 -13.95 -14.05
CA ARG A 380 -2.64 -13.72 -14.14
C ARG A 380 -3.28 -14.02 -12.79
N LEU A 381 -3.51 -12.95 -12.02
CA LEU A 381 -4.05 -13.01 -10.66
C LEU A 381 -5.51 -12.55 -10.58
N ALA A 382 -6.10 -12.10 -11.68
CA ALA A 382 -7.53 -11.81 -11.77
C ALA A 382 -8.34 -13.03 -12.25
N PRO A 383 -9.61 -13.17 -11.88
CA PRO A 383 -10.53 -14.15 -12.46
C PRO A 383 -10.60 -14.02 -13.97
N LYS A 384 -10.86 -15.15 -14.67
CA LYS A 384 -10.97 -15.15 -16.12
C LYS A 384 -12.02 -14.14 -16.61
N GLY A 385 -11.61 -13.26 -17.53
CA GLY A 385 -12.46 -12.21 -18.09
C GLY A 385 -12.52 -10.91 -17.26
N ALA A 386 -11.97 -10.90 -16.06
CA ALA A 386 -11.79 -9.68 -15.27
C ALA A 386 -10.46 -8.97 -15.64
N ARG A 387 -10.41 -7.64 -15.43
CA ARG A 387 -9.16 -6.87 -15.46
C ARG A 387 -8.28 -7.24 -14.29
N GLU A 388 -6.97 -7.06 -14.41
CA GLU A 388 -6.06 -7.28 -13.26
C GLU A 388 -6.38 -6.30 -12.12
N GLY A 389 -6.61 -5.03 -12.42
CA GLY A 389 -6.76 -3.97 -11.44
C GLY A 389 -5.44 -3.70 -10.73
N HIS A 390 -5.51 -3.42 -9.44
CA HIS A 390 -4.35 -3.19 -8.60
C HIS A 390 -4.07 -4.43 -7.73
N ILE A 391 -2.91 -5.05 -7.93
CA ILE A 391 -2.38 -6.16 -7.13
C ILE A 391 -1.38 -5.58 -6.13
N GLY A 392 -1.59 -5.86 -4.85
CA GLY A 392 -0.71 -5.42 -3.76
C GLY A 392 -0.45 -6.53 -2.75
N ASN A 393 0.46 -6.27 -1.81
CA ASN A 393 0.77 -7.15 -0.67
C ASN A 393 1.00 -8.62 -1.08
N VAL A 394 1.86 -8.83 -2.06
CA VAL A 394 2.11 -10.15 -2.65
C VAL A 394 2.99 -10.99 -1.72
N VAL A 395 2.50 -12.17 -1.34
CA VAL A 395 3.20 -13.15 -0.48
C VAL A 395 3.27 -14.50 -1.19
N PRO A 396 4.43 -14.88 -1.75
CA PRO A 396 4.64 -16.21 -2.29
C PRO A 396 4.69 -17.26 -1.16
N LEU A 397 3.92 -18.34 -1.29
CA LEU A 397 3.81 -19.40 -0.28
C LEU A 397 4.65 -20.62 -0.65
N ALA A 398 5.07 -21.40 0.37
CA ALA A 398 5.91 -22.59 0.21
C ALA A 398 5.33 -23.66 -0.74
N ASN A 399 4.01 -23.76 -0.83
CA ASN A 399 3.30 -24.67 -1.75
C ASN A 399 3.19 -24.13 -3.19
N GLY A 400 3.82 -22.99 -3.50
CA GLY A 400 3.78 -22.33 -4.80
C GLY A 400 2.52 -21.51 -5.09
N ALA A 401 1.62 -21.38 -4.11
CA ALA A 401 0.51 -20.43 -4.20
C ALA A 401 1.01 -18.99 -3.95
N ILE A 402 0.22 -18.01 -4.39
CA ILE A 402 0.47 -16.59 -4.14
C ILE A 402 -0.73 -16.02 -3.40
N LEU A 403 -0.49 -15.44 -2.24
CA LEU A 403 -1.45 -14.67 -1.47
C LEU A 403 -1.24 -13.18 -1.78
N TYR A 404 -2.32 -12.41 -1.93
CA TYR A 404 -2.23 -11.01 -2.33
C TYR A 404 -3.51 -10.24 -1.99
N THR A 405 -3.45 -8.92 -2.02
CA THR A 405 -4.65 -8.08 -2.07
C THR A 405 -4.93 -7.68 -3.52
N ARG A 406 -6.20 -7.51 -3.83
CA ARG A 406 -6.65 -7.02 -5.13
C ARG A 406 -7.80 -6.04 -4.95
N ASP A 407 -7.70 -4.90 -5.61
CA ASP A 407 -8.73 -3.88 -5.72
C ASP A 407 -8.87 -3.39 -7.16
N GLY A 408 -9.78 -2.45 -7.38
CA GLY A 408 -9.99 -1.77 -8.64
C GLY A 408 -10.92 -0.58 -8.43
N VAL A 409 -11.06 0.27 -9.42
CA VAL A 409 -11.86 1.51 -9.32
C VAL A 409 -13.29 1.26 -8.83
N ALA A 410 -13.83 0.07 -9.06
CA ALA A 410 -15.19 -0.31 -8.67
C ALA A 410 -15.30 -0.89 -7.25
N ASN A 411 -14.22 -1.47 -6.71
CA ASN A 411 -14.27 -2.24 -5.46
C ASN A 411 -13.01 -2.03 -4.62
N PRO A 412 -13.15 -1.86 -3.29
CA PRO A 412 -12.00 -1.81 -2.38
C PRO A 412 -11.25 -3.14 -2.31
N ALA A 413 -10.08 -3.11 -1.68
CA ALA A 413 -9.20 -4.25 -1.55
C ALA A 413 -9.85 -5.41 -0.79
N GLU A 414 -9.63 -6.61 -1.32
CA GLU A 414 -9.95 -7.88 -0.67
C GLU A 414 -8.74 -8.82 -0.78
N VAL A 415 -8.65 -9.79 0.13
CA VAL A 415 -7.60 -10.82 0.12
C VAL A 415 -7.94 -11.92 -0.87
N TRP A 416 -6.96 -12.30 -1.67
CA TRP A 416 -7.06 -13.33 -2.71
C TRP A 416 -5.93 -14.34 -2.60
N ILE A 417 -6.16 -15.53 -3.12
CA ILE A 417 -5.13 -16.57 -3.29
C ILE A 417 -5.17 -17.12 -4.71
N ALA A 418 -4.00 -17.27 -5.33
CA ALA A 418 -3.81 -17.94 -6.61
C ALA A 418 -2.98 -19.21 -6.40
N GLU A 419 -3.55 -20.36 -6.73
CA GLU A 419 -2.90 -21.66 -6.67
C GLU A 419 -2.55 -22.14 -8.09
N LYS A 420 -1.42 -22.81 -8.24
CA LYS A 420 -0.98 -23.32 -9.55
C LYS A 420 -2.06 -24.17 -10.22
N GLY A 421 -2.44 -23.81 -11.45
CA GLY A 421 -3.42 -24.54 -12.25
C GLY A 421 -4.88 -24.33 -11.84
N LYS A 422 -5.16 -23.48 -10.86
CA LYS A 422 -6.52 -23.12 -10.45
C LYS A 422 -6.85 -21.66 -10.76
N ALA A 423 -8.13 -21.34 -10.83
CA ALA A 423 -8.57 -19.95 -10.91
C ALA A 423 -8.28 -19.23 -9.56
N PRO A 424 -7.86 -17.94 -9.61
CA PRO A 424 -7.73 -17.14 -8.41
C PRO A 424 -9.03 -17.07 -7.61
N ARG A 425 -8.91 -17.12 -6.29
CA ARG A 425 -10.05 -17.17 -5.37
C ARG A 425 -9.98 -16.08 -4.32
N GLN A 426 -11.09 -15.38 -4.13
CA GLN A 426 -11.26 -14.39 -3.08
C GLN A 426 -11.45 -15.09 -1.73
N LEU A 427 -10.69 -14.65 -0.72
CA LEU A 427 -10.71 -15.17 0.64
C LEU A 427 -11.51 -14.29 1.60
N SER A 428 -11.29 -12.97 1.55
CA SER A 428 -12.09 -12.02 2.34
C SER A 428 -13.28 -11.49 1.53
N ARG A 429 -14.33 -11.08 2.23
CA ARG A 429 -15.57 -10.53 1.65
C ARG A 429 -16.11 -9.41 2.54
N ALA A 430 -15.20 -8.53 2.94
CA ALA A 430 -15.49 -7.52 3.94
C ALA A 430 -16.59 -6.54 3.50
N ASN A 431 -16.65 -6.26 2.19
CA ASN A 431 -17.53 -5.23 1.63
C ASN A 431 -18.66 -5.76 0.73
N ASP A 432 -18.76 -7.08 0.50
CA ASP A 432 -19.71 -7.65 -0.46
C ASP A 432 -21.15 -7.19 -0.19
N ALA A 433 -21.61 -7.22 1.06
CA ALA A 433 -22.98 -6.85 1.41
C ALA A 433 -23.27 -5.35 1.18
N GLN A 434 -22.34 -4.47 1.55
CA GLN A 434 -22.50 -3.02 1.36
C GLN A 434 -22.45 -2.67 -0.13
N LEU A 435 -21.54 -3.25 -0.88
CA LEU A 435 -21.41 -3.02 -2.33
C LEU A 435 -22.62 -3.53 -3.12
N ALA A 436 -23.23 -4.65 -2.69
CA ALA A 436 -24.44 -5.19 -3.33
C ALA A 436 -25.66 -4.26 -3.19
N ALA A 437 -25.69 -3.40 -2.17
CA ALA A 437 -26.74 -2.39 -1.97
C ALA A 437 -26.53 -1.13 -2.81
N LEU A 438 -25.40 -0.99 -3.51
CA LEU A 438 -25.04 0.19 -4.29
C LEU A 438 -25.15 -0.07 -5.79
N VAL A 439 -25.56 0.97 -6.54
CA VAL A 439 -25.52 0.92 -8.02
C VAL A 439 -24.09 0.58 -8.47
N PRO A 440 -23.92 -0.45 -9.32
CA PRO A 440 -22.62 -0.79 -9.86
C PRO A 440 -22.00 0.34 -10.70
N LEU A 441 -20.69 0.40 -10.71
CA LEU A 441 -19.91 1.27 -11.59
C LEU A 441 -19.65 0.59 -12.93
N SER A 442 -19.95 1.28 -14.03
CA SER A 442 -19.44 0.92 -15.36
C SER A 442 -18.13 1.65 -15.60
N SER A 443 -17.09 0.94 -16.03
CA SER A 443 -15.78 1.53 -16.33
C SER A 443 -15.34 1.08 -17.72
N GLU A 444 -15.10 2.04 -18.60
CA GLU A 444 -14.59 1.86 -19.96
C GLU A 444 -13.17 2.42 -20.05
N ARG A 445 -12.26 1.73 -20.74
CA ARG A 445 -10.92 2.23 -21.07
C ARG A 445 -10.87 2.62 -22.53
N PHE A 446 -10.17 3.69 -22.84
CA PHE A 446 -9.94 4.13 -24.21
C PHE A 446 -8.51 4.63 -24.38
N SER A 447 -8.05 4.72 -25.62
CA SER A 447 -6.76 5.32 -25.97
C SER A 447 -6.92 6.24 -27.18
N PHE A 448 -6.03 7.19 -27.28
CA PHE A 448 -6.03 8.16 -28.39
C PHE A 448 -4.60 8.60 -28.70
N LYS A 449 -4.43 9.37 -29.77
CA LYS A 449 -3.15 10.03 -30.08
C LYS A 449 -3.10 11.38 -29.38
N GLY A 450 -2.24 11.48 -28.37
CA GLY A 450 -1.98 12.71 -27.62
C GLY A 450 -0.85 13.55 -28.22
N ALA A 451 -0.26 14.38 -27.38
CA ALA A 451 0.87 15.24 -27.75
C ALA A 451 1.98 14.44 -28.43
N ASN A 452 2.60 15.03 -29.44
CA ASN A 452 3.63 14.38 -30.27
C ASN A 452 3.21 13.02 -30.89
N GLY A 453 1.90 12.72 -30.99
CA GLY A 453 1.39 11.47 -31.55
C GLY A 453 1.58 10.25 -30.66
N ALA A 454 1.97 10.43 -29.39
CA ALA A 454 2.09 9.35 -28.41
C ALA A 454 0.72 8.70 -28.14
N THR A 455 0.72 7.42 -27.75
CA THR A 455 -0.51 6.77 -27.30
C THR A 455 -0.77 7.13 -25.84
N VAL A 456 -1.86 7.82 -25.59
CA VAL A 456 -2.35 8.24 -24.27
C VAL A 456 -3.57 7.42 -23.92
N TRP A 457 -3.70 7.06 -22.65
CA TRP A 457 -4.81 6.25 -22.16
C TRP A 457 -5.72 7.05 -21.23
N GLY A 458 -7.00 6.66 -21.22
CA GLY A 458 -7.98 7.23 -20.31
C GLY A 458 -9.03 6.21 -19.91
N GLN A 459 -9.83 6.61 -18.94
CA GLN A 459 -10.94 5.84 -18.40
C GLN A 459 -12.19 6.72 -18.31
N ILE A 460 -13.36 6.08 -18.49
CA ILE A 460 -14.66 6.71 -18.29
C ILE A 460 -15.43 5.85 -17.30
N GLN A 461 -15.86 6.46 -16.19
CA GLN A 461 -16.69 5.82 -15.18
C GLN A 461 -18.08 6.44 -15.18
N THR A 462 -19.11 5.58 -15.25
CA THR A 462 -20.52 5.98 -15.21
C THR A 462 -21.33 5.06 -14.30
N PRO A 463 -22.47 5.50 -13.74
CA PRO A 463 -23.36 4.56 -13.05
C PRO A 463 -23.93 3.57 -14.06
N ALA A 464 -23.95 2.27 -13.71
CA ALA A 464 -24.41 1.22 -14.63
C ALA A 464 -25.91 1.36 -15.03
N ASN A 465 -26.70 2.06 -14.22
CA ASN A 465 -28.13 2.33 -14.47
C ASN A 465 -28.38 3.73 -15.06
N ALA A 466 -27.35 4.39 -15.61
CA ALA A 466 -27.46 5.73 -16.19
C ALA A 466 -28.61 5.84 -17.19
N LYS A 467 -29.37 6.91 -17.10
CA LYS A 467 -30.44 7.26 -18.04
C LYS A 467 -30.21 8.65 -18.61
N GLY A 468 -30.39 8.80 -19.92
CA GLY A 468 -30.18 10.08 -20.59
C GLY A 468 -28.72 10.49 -20.70
N LYS A 469 -28.49 11.79 -20.93
CA LYS A 469 -27.15 12.35 -21.06
C LYS A 469 -26.57 12.72 -19.72
N LEU A 470 -25.32 12.32 -19.48
CA LEU A 470 -24.58 12.60 -18.26
C LEU A 470 -23.67 13.82 -18.44
N PRO A 471 -23.71 14.82 -17.54
CA PRO A 471 -22.66 15.83 -17.47
C PRO A 471 -21.30 15.19 -17.19
N VAL A 472 -20.22 15.85 -17.64
CA VAL A 472 -18.87 15.27 -17.61
C VAL A 472 -18.02 15.93 -16.52
N LEU A 473 -17.30 15.13 -15.76
CA LEU A 473 -16.24 15.57 -14.85
C LEU A 473 -14.89 15.08 -15.39
N LEU A 474 -14.03 16.02 -15.79
CA LEU A 474 -12.64 15.70 -16.14
C LEU A 474 -11.82 15.69 -14.86
N PHE A 475 -11.32 14.52 -14.46
CA PHE A 475 -10.40 14.37 -13.34
C PHE A 475 -8.96 14.49 -13.81
N VAL A 476 -8.18 15.34 -13.15
CA VAL A 476 -6.75 15.51 -13.38
C VAL A 476 -6.01 15.12 -12.11
N HIS A 477 -5.17 14.08 -12.20
CA HIS A 477 -4.42 13.58 -11.03
C HIS A 477 -3.30 14.53 -10.60
N GLY A 478 -2.87 14.38 -9.37
CA GLY A 478 -1.69 15.01 -8.80
C GLY A 478 -0.42 14.22 -9.13
N GLY A 479 0.65 14.64 -8.56
CA GLY A 479 2.01 14.17 -8.80
C GLY A 479 2.87 15.35 -9.23
N PRO A 480 3.20 15.53 -10.53
CA PRO A 480 2.49 15.03 -11.74
C PRO A 480 2.76 13.58 -12.12
N GLN A 481 3.84 13.00 -11.65
CA GLN A 481 4.16 11.59 -11.91
C GLN A 481 3.24 10.70 -11.03
N GLY A 482 2.25 10.10 -11.67
CA GLY A 482 1.22 9.26 -11.08
C GLY A 482 0.31 8.71 -12.16
N SER A 483 -0.75 7.99 -11.79
CA SER A 483 -1.74 7.43 -12.71
C SER A 483 -3.10 7.31 -12.03
N PHE A 484 -4.18 7.47 -12.78
CA PHE A 484 -5.52 7.02 -12.42
C PHE A 484 -5.73 5.55 -12.77
N ASN A 485 -4.79 4.69 -12.48
CA ASN A 485 -4.89 3.26 -12.76
C ASN A 485 -6.18 2.65 -12.19
N ASP A 486 -6.46 1.38 -12.48
CA ASP A 486 -7.63 0.66 -11.98
C ASP A 486 -7.41 0.27 -10.51
N ALA A 487 -7.38 1.27 -9.63
CA ALA A 487 -7.19 1.12 -8.20
C ALA A 487 -8.29 1.81 -7.40
N TRP A 488 -8.57 1.29 -6.20
CA TRP A 488 -9.50 1.90 -5.27
C TRP A 488 -8.87 3.11 -4.57
N SER A 489 -9.55 4.24 -4.64
CA SER A 489 -9.21 5.41 -3.83
C SER A 489 -10.24 5.60 -2.71
N SER A 490 -9.79 5.71 -1.49
CA SER A 490 -10.65 6.08 -0.35
C SER A 490 -10.79 7.60 -0.17
N ARG A 491 -10.24 8.40 -1.08
CA ARG A 491 -10.28 9.86 -1.05
C ARG A 491 -10.84 10.46 -2.35
N TRP A 492 -10.16 10.31 -3.47
CA TRP A 492 -10.58 10.75 -4.80
C TRP A 492 -11.19 9.58 -5.57
N ASN A 493 -12.43 9.20 -5.20
CA ASN A 493 -13.08 8.01 -5.77
C ASN A 493 -14.08 8.41 -6.86
N PRO A 494 -13.85 8.06 -8.13
CA PRO A 494 -14.77 8.42 -9.22
C PRO A 494 -16.16 7.80 -9.09
N ARG A 495 -16.29 6.66 -8.36
CA ARG A 495 -17.58 6.00 -8.14
C ARG A 495 -18.58 6.88 -7.37
N VAL A 496 -18.09 7.66 -6.40
CA VAL A 496 -18.94 8.59 -5.64
C VAL A 496 -19.52 9.66 -6.56
N PHE A 497 -18.71 10.23 -7.43
CA PHE A 497 -19.14 11.26 -8.38
C PHE A 497 -20.05 10.67 -9.47
N ALA A 498 -19.70 9.50 -9.99
CA ALA A 498 -20.54 8.80 -10.97
C ALA A 498 -21.92 8.47 -10.38
N ALA A 499 -21.99 8.06 -9.12
CA ALA A 499 -23.24 7.77 -8.42
C ALA A 499 -24.19 8.99 -8.31
N GLN A 500 -23.65 10.21 -8.40
CA GLN A 500 -24.43 11.44 -8.43
C GLN A 500 -24.90 11.82 -9.85
N GLY A 501 -24.71 10.94 -10.84
CA GLY A 501 -25.21 11.13 -12.20
C GLY A 501 -24.23 11.83 -13.14
N TYR A 502 -22.92 11.77 -12.85
CA TYR A 502 -21.87 12.27 -13.74
C TYR A 502 -21.17 11.13 -14.50
N ALA A 503 -20.61 11.47 -15.66
CA ALA A 503 -19.57 10.67 -16.29
C ALA A 503 -18.21 11.23 -15.85
N VAL A 504 -17.41 10.44 -15.16
CA VAL A 504 -16.07 10.82 -14.75
C VAL A 504 -15.09 10.36 -15.83
N VAL A 505 -14.33 11.28 -16.39
CA VAL A 505 -13.27 11.03 -17.38
C VAL A 505 -11.94 11.29 -16.72
N SER A 506 -11.04 10.31 -16.74
CA SER A 506 -9.66 10.42 -16.26
C SER A 506 -8.70 10.15 -17.41
N ILE A 507 -7.64 10.92 -17.52
CA ILE A 507 -6.63 10.80 -18.60
C ILE A 507 -5.25 10.76 -17.96
N ASP A 508 -4.47 9.74 -18.32
CA ASP A 508 -3.06 9.62 -17.93
C ASP A 508 -2.19 10.37 -18.96
N PHE A 509 -2.08 11.67 -18.77
CA PHE A 509 -1.33 12.60 -19.63
C PHE A 509 0.19 12.37 -19.54
N HIS A 510 0.97 12.97 -20.46
CA HIS A 510 2.44 12.95 -20.39
C HIS A 510 2.95 13.36 -19.00
N GLY A 511 3.80 12.54 -18.39
CA GLY A 511 4.20 12.59 -17.00
C GLY A 511 3.65 11.44 -16.16
N SER A 512 2.55 10.82 -16.59
CA SER A 512 1.97 9.69 -15.87
C SER A 512 2.90 8.47 -15.85
N THR A 513 2.78 7.67 -14.79
CA THR A 513 3.53 6.43 -14.59
C THR A 513 2.85 5.24 -15.28
N GLY A 514 3.57 4.12 -15.44
CA GLY A 514 3.05 2.91 -16.07
C GLY A 514 3.18 2.84 -17.60
N TYR A 515 3.75 3.87 -18.23
CA TYR A 515 3.91 3.99 -19.69
C TYR A 515 5.36 4.01 -20.16
N GLY A 516 6.29 3.77 -19.24
CA GLY A 516 7.74 3.83 -19.46
C GLY A 516 8.35 5.16 -19.03
N GLN A 517 9.66 5.14 -18.79
CA GLN A 517 10.37 6.28 -18.18
C GLN A 517 10.35 7.53 -19.07
N ALA A 518 10.44 7.35 -20.40
CA ALA A 518 10.39 8.48 -21.33
C ALA A 518 9.05 9.24 -21.27
N PHE A 519 7.94 8.52 -21.05
CA PHE A 519 6.63 9.15 -20.91
C PHE A 519 6.51 9.89 -19.58
N THR A 520 7.03 9.32 -18.51
CA THR A 520 7.09 9.95 -17.18
C THR A 520 7.98 11.20 -17.21
N ASP A 521 9.15 11.16 -17.84
CA ASP A 521 10.09 12.29 -17.94
C ASP A 521 9.58 13.42 -18.84
N ALA A 522 8.65 13.14 -19.74
CA ALA A 522 8.18 14.10 -20.73
C ALA A 522 7.51 15.37 -20.14
N ILE A 523 7.15 15.32 -18.87
CA ILE A 523 6.59 16.48 -18.14
C ILE A 523 7.66 17.41 -17.55
N ASN A 524 8.91 16.96 -17.45
CA ASN A 524 9.98 17.75 -16.86
C ASN A 524 10.14 19.07 -17.63
N GLN A 525 10.07 20.18 -16.92
CA GLN A 525 10.09 21.55 -17.46
C GLN A 525 8.95 21.87 -18.44
N ASP A 526 7.88 21.04 -18.48
CA ASP A 526 6.74 21.22 -19.39
C ASP A 526 5.40 20.87 -18.69
N TRP A 527 5.17 21.46 -17.53
CA TRP A 527 3.98 21.15 -16.72
C TRP A 527 2.66 21.56 -17.38
N GLY A 528 2.66 22.60 -18.23
CA GLY A 528 1.46 23.15 -18.86
C GLY A 528 1.32 22.85 -20.35
N GLY A 529 2.32 22.30 -21.00
CA GLY A 529 2.33 22.06 -22.46
C GLY A 529 1.67 20.74 -22.82
N LYS A 530 2.47 19.68 -22.97
CA LYS A 530 1.97 18.33 -23.35
C LYS A 530 0.82 17.82 -22.49
N PRO A 531 0.83 17.97 -21.14
CA PRO A 531 -0.30 17.53 -20.34
C PRO A 531 -1.62 18.19 -20.71
N LEU A 532 -1.62 19.53 -20.94
CA LEU A 532 -2.84 20.22 -21.36
C LEU A 532 -3.31 19.79 -22.76
N GLU A 533 -2.38 19.57 -23.69
CA GLU A 533 -2.71 19.04 -25.01
C GLU A 533 -3.35 17.65 -24.91
N ASP A 534 -2.79 16.75 -24.11
CA ASP A 534 -3.35 15.43 -23.83
C ASP A 534 -4.75 15.50 -23.23
N LEU A 535 -4.97 16.40 -22.26
CA LEU A 535 -6.28 16.59 -21.64
C LEU A 535 -7.32 17.10 -22.65
N LYS A 536 -6.93 18.02 -23.57
CA LYS A 536 -7.81 18.48 -24.64
C LYS A 536 -8.20 17.36 -25.60
N LEU A 537 -7.20 16.70 -26.18
CA LEU A 537 -7.40 15.59 -27.12
C LEU A 537 -8.11 14.39 -26.48
N GLY A 538 -7.78 14.11 -25.22
CA GLY A 538 -8.38 13.02 -24.46
C GLY A 538 -9.85 13.27 -24.11
N LEU A 539 -10.23 14.50 -23.77
CA LEU A 539 -11.64 14.84 -23.55
C LEU A 539 -12.44 14.72 -24.85
N GLU A 540 -11.89 15.17 -25.98
CA GLU A 540 -12.51 14.99 -27.29
C GLU A 540 -12.68 13.50 -27.64
N ALA A 541 -11.65 12.70 -27.43
CA ALA A 541 -11.69 11.25 -27.64
C ALA A 541 -12.71 10.54 -26.70
N ALA A 542 -12.83 11.02 -25.47
CA ALA A 542 -13.84 10.50 -24.53
C ALA A 542 -15.28 10.80 -24.99
N LEU A 543 -15.50 11.94 -25.61
CA LEU A 543 -16.83 12.34 -26.12
C LEU A 543 -17.15 11.71 -27.46
N ALA A 544 -16.16 11.43 -28.28
CA ALA A 544 -16.34 10.89 -29.63
C ALA A 544 -17.06 9.53 -29.61
N GLY A 545 -18.17 9.41 -30.36
CA GLY A 545 -18.95 8.19 -30.44
C GLY A 545 -19.75 7.82 -29.19
N ARG A 546 -19.82 8.73 -28.18
CA ARG A 546 -20.55 8.51 -26.91
C ARG A 546 -21.61 9.60 -26.70
N PRO A 547 -22.74 9.52 -27.42
CA PRO A 547 -23.81 10.54 -27.35
C PRO A 547 -24.49 10.66 -25.99
N GLN A 548 -24.27 9.67 -25.11
CA GLN A 548 -24.72 9.70 -23.71
C GLN A 548 -23.89 10.64 -22.82
N LEU A 549 -22.74 11.15 -23.26
CA LEU A 549 -21.93 12.12 -22.55
C LEU A 549 -22.27 13.55 -23.01
N ASP A 550 -22.65 14.42 -22.07
CA ASP A 550 -22.94 15.82 -22.36
C ASP A 550 -21.70 16.69 -22.18
N GLY A 551 -20.88 16.75 -23.21
CA GLY A 551 -19.65 17.56 -23.18
C GLY A 551 -19.90 19.07 -23.08
N THR A 552 -21.15 19.57 -23.28
CA THR A 552 -21.49 20.99 -23.08
C THR A 552 -21.71 21.34 -21.60
N LYS A 553 -21.87 20.32 -20.75
CA LYS A 553 -22.01 20.42 -19.30
C LYS A 553 -20.82 19.72 -18.64
N ALA A 554 -19.62 20.28 -18.84
CA ALA A 554 -18.40 19.72 -18.28
C ALA A 554 -17.81 20.62 -17.21
N CYS A 555 -17.29 20.00 -16.14
CA CYS A 555 -16.38 20.62 -15.15
C CYS A 555 -15.05 19.86 -15.14
N ALA A 556 -13.98 20.51 -14.66
CA ALA A 556 -12.71 19.84 -14.40
C ALA A 556 -12.32 19.97 -12.93
N LEU A 557 -11.69 18.92 -12.39
CA LEU A 557 -11.34 18.81 -10.98
C LEU A 557 -9.92 18.27 -10.87
N GLY A 558 -9.12 18.83 -9.94
CA GLY A 558 -7.77 18.34 -9.69
C GLY A 558 -7.22 18.76 -8.35
N ALA A 559 -6.30 17.95 -7.83
CA ALA A 559 -5.60 18.21 -6.59
C ALA A 559 -4.09 18.26 -6.81
N SER A 560 -3.37 19.06 -5.98
CA SER A 560 -1.92 19.19 -6.05
C SER A 560 -1.48 19.67 -7.46
N TYR A 561 -0.69 18.91 -8.21
CA TYR A 561 -0.45 19.22 -9.63
C TYR A 561 -1.77 19.33 -10.43
N GLY A 562 -2.74 18.44 -10.18
CA GLY A 562 -4.06 18.56 -10.82
C GLY A 562 -4.75 19.89 -10.48
N GLY A 563 -4.55 20.42 -9.29
CA GLY A 563 -5.00 21.77 -8.91
C GLY A 563 -4.24 22.87 -9.64
N TYR A 564 -2.92 22.73 -9.83
CA TYR A 564 -2.15 23.60 -10.73
C TYR A 564 -2.77 23.60 -12.14
N MET A 565 -3.10 22.43 -12.67
CA MET A 565 -3.73 22.30 -13.98
C MET A 565 -5.10 22.99 -14.06
N MET A 566 -5.86 23.04 -12.96
CA MET A 566 -7.12 23.83 -12.93
C MET A 566 -6.83 25.32 -13.10
N ASN A 567 -5.82 25.86 -12.42
CA ASN A 567 -5.39 27.26 -12.61
C ASN A 567 -4.89 27.50 -14.04
N TRP A 568 -4.15 26.55 -14.60
CA TRP A 568 -3.62 26.65 -15.97
C TRP A 568 -4.73 26.59 -17.02
N ILE A 569 -5.73 25.74 -16.84
CA ILE A 569 -6.93 25.63 -17.69
C ILE A 569 -7.72 26.95 -17.67
N GLU A 570 -7.87 27.62 -16.51
CA GLU A 570 -8.54 28.92 -16.42
C GLU A 570 -7.94 29.94 -17.39
N GLY A 571 -6.61 29.98 -17.50
CA GLY A 571 -5.90 30.91 -18.40
C GLY A 571 -5.79 30.43 -19.85
N GLN A 572 -5.70 29.13 -20.10
CA GLN A 572 -5.36 28.56 -21.42
C GLN A 572 -6.50 27.88 -22.16
N TRP A 573 -7.61 27.65 -21.48
CA TRP A 573 -8.81 26.99 -22.02
C TRP A 573 -10.10 27.46 -21.35
N PRO A 574 -10.30 28.80 -21.20
CA PRO A 574 -11.30 29.40 -20.29
C PRO A 574 -12.76 29.04 -20.63
N ASP A 575 -13.09 28.91 -21.92
CA ASP A 575 -14.47 28.71 -22.37
C ASP A 575 -14.96 27.26 -22.36
N ARG A 576 -14.08 26.31 -21.93
CA ARG A 576 -14.37 24.89 -22.05
C ARG A 576 -15.28 24.34 -20.97
N PHE A 577 -15.12 24.80 -19.73
CA PHE A 577 -15.74 24.22 -18.55
C PHE A 577 -16.73 25.17 -17.90
N ARG A 578 -17.79 24.60 -17.30
CA ARG A 578 -18.76 25.33 -16.50
C ARG A 578 -18.26 25.62 -15.09
N CYS A 579 -17.36 24.81 -14.60
CA CYS A 579 -16.69 25.00 -13.31
C CYS A 579 -15.32 24.32 -13.30
N LEU A 580 -14.42 24.87 -12.52
CA LEU A 580 -13.12 24.31 -12.17
C LEU A 580 -13.07 24.12 -10.65
N VAL A 581 -12.62 22.96 -10.19
CA VAL A 581 -12.44 22.67 -8.77
C VAL A 581 -10.96 22.42 -8.48
N ASN A 582 -10.35 23.40 -7.83
CA ASN A 582 -8.96 23.33 -7.39
C ASN A 582 -8.88 22.88 -5.93
N HIS A 583 -8.16 21.79 -5.67
CA HIS A 583 -7.91 21.31 -4.32
C HIS A 583 -6.40 21.37 -4.02
N ASN A 584 -6.00 22.30 -3.15
CA ASN A 584 -4.61 22.48 -2.72
C ASN A 584 -3.63 22.51 -3.91
N GLY A 585 -4.01 23.23 -4.98
CA GLY A 585 -3.22 23.32 -6.22
C GLY A 585 -1.95 24.10 -6.03
N VAL A 586 -0.87 23.64 -6.66
CA VAL A 586 0.37 24.40 -6.77
C VAL A 586 0.08 25.64 -7.61
N PHE A 587 0.43 26.82 -7.09
CA PHE A 587 0.26 28.08 -7.79
C PHE A 587 1.61 28.69 -8.18
N ASP A 588 2.49 28.89 -7.21
CA ASP A 588 3.84 29.41 -7.42
C ASP A 588 4.87 28.38 -6.92
N SER A 589 5.64 27.79 -7.84
CA SER A 589 6.65 26.78 -7.52
C SER A 589 7.76 27.31 -6.61
N ARG A 590 8.00 28.63 -6.59
CA ARG A 590 8.96 29.26 -5.65
C ARG A 590 8.49 29.09 -4.20
N ALA A 591 7.18 29.20 -3.95
CA ALA A 591 6.61 28.97 -2.62
C ALA A 591 6.76 27.53 -2.14
N MET A 592 7.01 26.57 -3.02
CA MET A 592 7.32 25.19 -2.65
C MET A 592 8.82 24.99 -2.35
N ALA A 593 9.70 25.83 -2.90
CA ALA A 593 11.14 25.70 -2.70
C ALA A 593 11.62 26.41 -1.40
N TYR A 594 10.87 27.37 -0.89
CA TYR A 594 11.15 28.15 0.31
C TYR A 594 10.10 27.88 1.42
#